data_4e47bc7375c2a89dfd465b36b9493e00
#
_entry.id   4e47bc7375c2a89dfd465b36b9493e00
#
_cell.length_a   1.000
_cell.length_b   1.000
_cell.length_c   1.000
_cell.angle_alpha   90.00
_cell.angle_beta   90.00
_cell.angle_gamma   90.00
#
_symmetry.space_group_name_H-M   'P 1'
#
loop_
_entity.id
_entity.type
_entity.pdbx_description
1 polymer ?
#
loop_
_entity_poly.entity_id
_entity_poly.type
_entity_poly.pdbx_seq_one_letter_code
_entity_poly.pdbx_strand_id
1 'polypeptide(L)'
;MLEAMTRSACLSIEGLTKRFGGFFALNELQMEVAKGAIHALIGPNGAGKTTFFNLLTGVFRPDAGRIVFEGQLMDDARPSRRTVKGIARTFQNIRLFPHLTVLQTVMIGAHCRSFPSVWKALGAAVLQPPFGEAEEERNMRGHALELLEFFGLTDVRDLKASDLPYGDQRRLELARALATEPRLLLLDEPAAGMNPHETQELDNIITGIRDRGVTIILVEHDMRLVMGISDRITVLNFGTRIADGEPQEIQRDPRVIEAYLGEDVQL
;
A
#
# COMPACT_ATOMS: atom_id res chain seq x y z
N MET A 1 -4.02 -13.13 33.03
CA MET A 1 -4.62 -13.94 31.96
C MET A 1 -5.18 -12.93 30.98
N LEU A 2 -4.31 -12.42 30.09
CA LEU A 2 -4.63 -11.38 29.12
C LEU A 2 -5.36 -12.00 27.93
N GLU A 3 -6.54 -11.52 27.65
CA GLU A 3 -7.23 -11.74 26.40
C GLU A 3 -6.36 -11.18 25.26
N ALA A 4 -5.69 -12.08 24.57
CA ALA A 4 -5.20 -11.79 23.22
C ALA A 4 -6.47 -11.56 22.36
N MET A 5 -6.86 -10.28 22.19
CA MET A 5 -7.84 -9.92 21.18
C MET A 5 -7.28 -10.40 19.84
N THR A 6 -7.84 -11.50 19.35
CA THR A 6 -7.60 -12.03 18.01
C THR A 6 -8.11 -10.95 17.06
N ARG A 7 -7.23 -10.03 16.62
CA ARG A 7 -7.57 -9.07 15.57
C ARG A 7 -7.95 -9.90 14.35
N SER A 8 -9.15 -9.71 13.84
CA SER A 8 -9.59 -10.40 12.62
C SER A 8 -8.60 -10.10 11.50
N ALA A 9 -8.22 -11.12 10.73
CA ALA A 9 -7.32 -10.96 9.60
C ALA A 9 -7.94 -10.02 8.55
N CYS A 10 -7.17 -9.00 8.14
CA CYS A 10 -7.50 -8.16 6.99
C CYS A 10 -7.18 -8.90 5.70
N LEU A 11 -6.04 -9.58 5.66
CA LEU A 11 -5.57 -10.34 4.50
C LEU A 11 -5.07 -11.71 4.96
N SER A 12 -5.50 -12.78 4.27
CA SER A 12 -4.97 -14.14 4.42
C SER A 12 -4.46 -14.65 3.08
N ILE A 13 -3.27 -15.19 3.09
CA ILE A 13 -2.57 -15.78 1.95
C ILE A 13 -2.33 -17.25 2.26
N GLU A 14 -2.85 -18.14 1.42
CA GLU A 14 -2.83 -19.59 1.63
C GLU A 14 -2.15 -20.29 0.44
N GLY A 15 -0.92 -20.77 0.63
CA GLY A 15 -0.17 -21.55 -0.37
C GLY A 15 0.07 -20.81 -1.69
N LEU A 16 0.22 -19.47 -1.64
CA LEU A 16 0.28 -18.62 -2.81
C LEU A 16 1.53 -18.93 -3.63
N THR A 17 1.31 -19.35 -4.89
CA THR A 17 2.38 -19.77 -5.79
C THR A 17 2.31 -18.98 -7.08
N LYS A 18 3.48 -18.51 -7.56
CA LYS A 18 3.66 -17.88 -8.88
C LYS A 18 4.91 -18.36 -9.56
N ARG A 19 4.77 -18.80 -10.81
CA ARG A 19 5.86 -19.28 -11.65
C ARG A 19 6.03 -18.40 -12.88
N PHE A 20 7.26 -18.24 -13.31
CA PHE A 20 7.62 -17.67 -14.61
C PHE A 20 8.55 -18.66 -15.33
N GLY A 21 8.01 -19.34 -16.34
CA GLY A 21 8.71 -20.47 -16.97
C GLY A 21 8.98 -21.58 -15.94
N GLY A 22 10.25 -21.95 -15.78
CA GLY A 22 10.69 -22.96 -14.81
C GLY A 22 10.98 -22.43 -13.39
N PHE A 23 10.92 -21.10 -13.18
CA PHE A 23 11.31 -20.45 -11.93
C PHE A 23 10.11 -20.12 -11.04
N PHE A 24 10.18 -20.45 -9.76
CA PHE A 24 9.22 -20.04 -8.77
C PHE A 24 9.56 -18.65 -8.22
N ALA A 25 8.74 -17.66 -8.54
CA ALA A 25 8.88 -16.32 -7.96
C ALA A 25 8.23 -16.23 -6.56
N LEU A 26 7.19 -17.04 -6.34
CA LEU A 26 6.65 -17.36 -5.01
C LEU A 26 6.30 -18.85 -4.99
N ASN A 27 6.60 -19.51 -3.88
CA ASN A 27 6.36 -20.93 -3.69
C ASN A 27 5.67 -21.19 -2.35
N GLU A 28 4.40 -21.58 -2.43
CA GLU A 28 3.54 -21.95 -1.29
C GLU A 28 3.55 -20.93 -0.13
N LEU A 29 3.60 -19.63 -0.47
CA LEU A 29 3.63 -18.57 0.54
C LEU A 29 2.36 -18.61 1.40
N GLN A 30 2.55 -18.58 2.72
CA GLN A 30 1.50 -18.39 3.73
C GLN A 30 1.79 -17.13 4.51
N MET A 31 0.80 -16.25 4.64
CA MET A 31 0.93 -14.99 5.37
C MET A 31 -0.44 -14.54 5.87
N GLU A 32 -0.48 -13.98 7.06
CA GLU A 32 -1.68 -13.39 7.63
C GLU A 32 -1.38 -11.98 8.11
N VAL A 33 -2.23 -11.02 7.72
CA VAL A 33 -2.08 -9.60 8.09
C VAL A 33 -3.26 -9.19 8.97
N ALA A 34 -2.98 -8.80 10.19
CA ALA A 34 -3.98 -8.33 11.13
C ALA A 34 -4.57 -6.97 10.70
N LYS A 35 -5.86 -6.76 10.93
CA LYS A 35 -6.52 -5.49 10.60
C LYS A 35 -5.94 -4.33 11.42
N GLY A 36 -5.65 -3.22 10.75
CA GLY A 36 -5.07 -2.02 11.37
C GLY A 36 -3.62 -2.21 11.85
N ALA A 37 -2.89 -3.18 11.30
CA ALA A 37 -1.48 -3.39 11.58
C ALA A 37 -0.60 -2.87 10.43
N ILE A 38 0.65 -2.55 10.76
CA ILE A 38 1.74 -2.38 9.80
C ILE A 38 2.50 -3.70 9.72
N HIS A 39 2.40 -4.40 8.60
CA HIS A 39 3.07 -5.66 8.34
C HIS A 39 4.18 -5.45 7.31
N ALA A 40 5.43 -5.61 7.70
CA ALA A 40 6.53 -5.50 6.74
C ALA A 40 6.76 -6.82 6.00
N LEU A 41 7.07 -6.72 4.72
CA LEU A 41 7.53 -7.82 3.88
C LEU A 41 8.95 -7.51 3.41
N ILE A 42 9.93 -8.17 3.97
CA ILE A 42 11.34 -7.93 3.68
C ILE A 42 12.00 -9.16 3.04
N GLY A 43 13.22 -8.99 2.56
CA GLY A 43 14.02 -10.05 1.97
C GLY A 43 14.97 -9.50 0.91
N PRO A 44 15.96 -10.29 0.49
CA PRO A 44 16.95 -9.94 -0.53
C PRO A 44 16.31 -9.53 -1.86
N ASN A 45 17.13 -8.98 -2.77
CA ASN A 45 16.71 -8.73 -4.13
C ASN A 45 16.33 -10.03 -4.84
N GLY A 46 15.23 -10.04 -5.59
CA GLY A 46 14.73 -11.27 -6.20
C GLY A 46 13.97 -12.21 -5.25
N ALA A 47 13.79 -11.88 -3.97
CA ALA A 47 13.06 -12.73 -3.01
C ALA A 47 11.56 -12.92 -3.32
N GLY A 48 10.98 -12.13 -4.26
CA GLY A 48 9.57 -12.26 -4.67
C GLY A 48 8.65 -11.14 -4.17
N LYS A 49 9.16 -10.12 -3.47
CA LYS A 49 8.37 -9.01 -2.89
C LYS A 49 7.49 -8.29 -3.92
N THR A 50 8.07 -7.86 -5.03
CA THR A 50 7.35 -7.20 -6.13
C THR A 50 6.31 -8.12 -6.77
N THR A 51 6.62 -9.42 -6.91
CA THR A 51 5.67 -10.42 -7.42
C THR A 51 4.49 -10.56 -6.48
N PHE A 52 4.71 -10.58 -5.18
CA PHE A 52 3.65 -10.60 -4.17
C PHE A 52 2.72 -9.38 -4.30
N PHE A 53 3.29 -8.18 -4.40
CA PHE A 53 2.48 -6.95 -4.61
C PHE A 53 1.69 -6.99 -5.93
N ASN A 54 2.28 -7.51 -7.01
CA ASN A 54 1.60 -7.66 -8.29
C ASN A 54 0.45 -8.68 -8.23
N LEU A 55 0.58 -9.73 -7.43
CA LEU A 55 -0.49 -10.67 -7.16
C LEU A 55 -1.61 -10.01 -6.31
N LEU A 56 -1.25 -9.28 -5.25
CA LEU A 56 -2.24 -8.57 -4.41
C LEU A 56 -3.01 -7.50 -5.18
N THR A 57 -2.35 -6.83 -6.13
CA THR A 57 -3.01 -5.80 -6.95
C THR A 57 -3.72 -6.35 -8.19
N GLY A 58 -3.62 -7.65 -8.46
CA GLY A 58 -4.27 -8.30 -9.62
C GLY A 58 -3.60 -8.05 -10.96
N VAL A 59 -2.37 -7.52 -10.97
CA VAL A 59 -1.53 -7.41 -12.16
C VAL A 59 -1.14 -8.81 -12.65
N PHE A 60 -0.83 -9.71 -11.70
CA PHE A 60 -0.63 -11.13 -11.97
C PHE A 60 -1.76 -11.96 -11.37
N ARG A 61 -2.02 -13.13 -11.96
CA ARG A 61 -2.86 -14.17 -11.36
C ARG A 61 -1.97 -15.20 -10.69
N PRO A 62 -2.37 -15.74 -9.54
CA PRO A 62 -1.67 -16.87 -8.93
C PRO A 62 -1.79 -18.12 -9.82
N ASP A 63 -0.77 -18.97 -9.76
CA ASP A 63 -0.81 -20.28 -10.42
C ASP A 63 -1.39 -21.35 -9.47
N ALA A 64 -1.25 -21.14 -8.14
CA ALA A 64 -1.89 -21.93 -7.09
C ALA A 64 -2.04 -21.10 -5.81
N GLY A 65 -2.84 -21.59 -4.87
CA GLY A 65 -3.10 -20.93 -3.59
C GLY A 65 -4.26 -19.94 -3.67
N ARG A 66 -4.44 -19.14 -2.59
CA ARG A 66 -5.59 -18.24 -2.44
C ARG A 66 -5.17 -16.92 -1.81
N ILE A 67 -5.85 -15.85 -2.23
CA ILE A 67 -5.78 -14.52 -1.63
C ILE A 67 -7.16 -14.18 -1.09
N VAL A 68 -7.30 -14.07 0.22
CA VAL A 68 -8.55 -13.72 0.89
C VAL A 68 -8.39 -12.35 1.55
N PHE A 69 -9.15 -11.37 1.11
CA PHE A 69 -9.15 -10.01 1.66
C PHE A 69 -10.50 -9.72 2.31
N GLU A 70 -10.50 -9.42 3.61
CA GLU A 70 -11.71 -9.24 4.43
C GLU A 70 -12.77 -10.34 4.21
N GLY A 71 -12.33 -11.59 4.23
CA GLY A 71 -13.19 -12.76 4.03
C GLY A 71 -13.63 -13.00 2.59
N GLN A 72 -13.22 -12.18 1.62
CA GLN A 72 -13.57 -12.31 0.21
C GLN A 72 -12.39 -12.83 -0.62
N LEU A 73 -12.66 -13.85 -1.45
CA LEU A 73 -11.68 -14.36 -2.40
C LEU A 73 -11.36 -13.34 -3.49
N MET A 74 -10.05 -13.16 -3.77
CA MET A 74 -9.54 -12.13 -4.71
C MET A 74 -8.87 -12.71 -5.95
N ASP A 75 -8.74 -14.02 -6.11
CA ASP A 75 -7.87 -14.66 -7.11
C ASP A 75 -8.13 -14.16 -8.54
N ASP A 76 -9.39 -14.02 -8.93
CA ASP A 76 -9.80 -13.56 -10.27
C ASP A 76 -10.17 -12.07 -10.35
N ALA A 77 -10.02 -11.32 -9.27
CA ALA A 77 -10.40 -9.92 -9.26
C ALA A 77 -9.40 -9.06 -10.06
N ARG A 78 -9.90 -8.34 -11.07
CA ARG A 78 -9.11 -7.37 -11.86
C ARG A 78 -8.61 -6.21 -10.97
N PRO A 79 -7.51 -5.52 -11.33
CA PRO A 79 -6.96 -4.41 -10.54
C PRO A 79 -8.00 -3.36 -10.11
N SER A 80 -8.83 -2.89 -11.05
CA SER A 80 -9.88 -1.91 -10.75
C SER A 80 -10.88 -2.37 -9.70
N ARG A 81 -11.26 -3.67 -9.71
CA ARG A 81 -12.13 -4.24 -8.68
C ARG A 81 -11.44 -4.31 -7.31
N ARG A 82 -10.13 -4.56 -7.28
CA ARG A 82 -9.37 -4.60 -6.02
C ARG A 82 -9.26 -3.22 -5.40
N THR A 83 -9.07 -2.18 -6.22
CA THR A 83 -9.11 -0.79 -5.74
C THR A 83 -10.49 -0.43 -5.17
N VAL A 84 -11.58 -0.74 -5.86
CA VAL A 84 -12.95 -0.51 -5.36
C VAL A 84 -13.22 -1.29 -4.06
N LYS A 85 -12.60 -2.45 -3.90
CA LYS A 85 -12.69 -3.24 -2.65
C LYS A 85 -11.80 -2.70 -1.53
N GLY A 86 -11.00 -1.66 -1.77
CA GLY A 86 -10.20 -0.97 -0.77
C GLY A 86 -8.74 -1.43 -0.70
N ILE A 87 -8.16 -1.96 -1.78
CA ILE A 87 -6.72 -2.21 -1.87
C ILE A 87 -6.09 -1.10 -2.71
N ALA A 88 -5.22 -0.29 -2.11
CA ALA A 88 -4.43 0.72 -2.82
C ALA A 88 -2.94 0.36 -2.77
N ARG A 89 -2.16 0.88 -3.74
CA ARG A 89 -0.72 0.70 -3.81
C ARG A 89 -0.04 1.99 -4.25
N THR A 90 1.06 2.35 -3.60
CA THR A 90 2.06 3.27 -4.14
C THR A 90 3.08 2.50 -4.97
N PHE A 91 3.85 3.18 -5.80
CA PHE A 91 4.85 2.56 -6.65
C PHE A 91 6.25 3.04 -6.25
N GLN A 92 7.27 2.20 -6.45
CA GLN A 92 8.67 2.54 -6.22
C GLN A 92 9.06 3.85 -6.96
N ASN A 93 8.69 3.96 -8.22
CA ASN A 93 8.81 5.21 -8.97
C ASN A 93 7.52 6.02 -8.83
N ILE A 94 7.64 7.28 -8.41
CA ILE A 94 6.52 8.20 -8.26
C ILE A 94 5.74 8.30 -9.57
N ARG A 95 4.44 8.04 -9.51
CA ARG A 95 3.52 8.11 -10.67
C ARG A 95 2.48 9.19 -10.46
N LEU A 96 2.91 10.44 -10.56
CA LEU A 96 2.04 11.61 -10.52
C LEU A 96 1.71 12.10 -11.93
N PHE A 97 0.62 12.82 -12.07
CA PHE A 97 0.29 13.57 -13.28
C PHE A 97 0.98 14.93 -13.22
N PRO A 98 2.07 15.17 -13.98
CA PRO A 98 2.95 16.32 -13.77
C PRO A 98 2.27 17.68 -13.97
N HIS A 99 1.21 17.72 -14.79
CA HIS A 99 0.51 18.95 -15.15
C HIS A 99 -0.68 19.27 -14.23
N LEU A 100 -1.08 18.36 -13.37
CA LEU A 100 -2.17 18.59 -12.42
C LEU A 100 -1.64 19.30 -11.19
N THR A 101 -2.49 20.07 -10.53
CA THR A 101 -2.19 20.64 -9.24
C THR A 101 -2.17 19.55 -8.16
N VAL A 102 -1.55 19.87 -7.03
CA VAL A 102 -1.53 19.01 -5.83
C VAL A 102 -2.95 18.64 -5.43
N LEU A 103 -3.86 19.61 -5.32
CA LEU A 103 -5.26 19.38 -4.99
C LEU A 103 -5.95 18.48 -6.03
N GLN A 104 -5.80 18.75 -7.33
CA GLN A 104 -6.38 17.95 -8.40
C GLN A 104 -5.90 16.49 -8.35
N THR A 105 -4.61 16.29 -8.02
CA THR A 105 -4.02 14.95 -7.92
C THR A 105 -4.68 14.13 -6.82
N VAL A 106 -4.96 14.73 -5.65
CA VAL A 106 -5.66 14.05 -4.55
C VAL A 106 -7.12 13.79 -4.90
N MET A 107 -7.81 14.76 -5.51
CA MET A 107 -9.19 14.61 -5.96
C MET A 107 -9.38 13.45 -6.93
N ILE A 108 -8.41 13.20 -7.85
CA ILE A 108 -8.47 12.02 -8.75
C ILE A 108 -8.48 10.71 -7.95
N GLY A 109 -7.74 10.63 -6.84
CA GLY A 109 -7.81 9.47 -5.94
C GLY A 109 -9.23 9.23 -5.42
N ALA A 110 -9.92 10.27 -5.00
CA ALA A 110 -11.28 10.18 -4.50
C ALA A 110 -12.30 9.75 -5.60
N HIS A 111 -12.09 10.16 -6.84
CA HIS A 111 -12.95 9.76 -7.97
C HIS A 111 -13.01 8.25 -8.22
N CYS A 112 -12.01 7.47 -7.82
CA CYS A 112 -12.01 6.03 -8.00
C CYS A 112 -13.19 5.33 -7.30
N ARG A 113 -13.83 5.96 -6.33
CA ARG A 113 -15.01 5.43 -5.61
C ARG A 113 -16.34 5.85 -6.25
N SER A 114 -16.38 6.97 -6.94
CA SER A 114 -17.58 7.49 -7.62
C SER A 114 -17.90 6.77 -8.93
N PHE A 115 -17.08 5.80 -9.35
CA PHE A 115 -17.27 5.05 -10.60
C PHE A 115 -18.63 4.33 -10.75
N PRO A 116 -19.32 3.88 -9.68
CA PRO A 116 -20.70 3.39 -9.81
C PRO A 116 -21.69 4.47 -10.22
N SER A 117 -21.36 5.76 -10.01
CA SER A 117 -22.26 6.87 -10.36
C SER A 117 -22.18 7.26 -11.84
N VAL A 118 -21.05 7.00 -12.54
CA VAL A 118 -20.92 7.32 -13.96
C VAL A 118 -21.94 6.54 -14.81
N TRP A 119 -22.22 5.28 -14.49
CA TRP A 119 -23.31 4.54 -15.16
C TRP A 119 -24.70 5.00 -14.71
N LYS A 120 -24.84 5.50 -13.48
CA LYS A 120 -26.06 6.17 -13.02
C LYS A 120 -26.20 7.55 -13.68
N ALA A 121 -25.09 8.30 -13.85
CA ALA A 121 -25.10 9.60 -14.54
C ALA A 121 -25.42 9.46 -16.04
N LEU A 122 -24.94 8.43 -16.75
CA LEU A 122 -25.35 8.12 -18.12
C LEU A 122 -26.83 7.75 -18.21
N GLY A 123 -27.39 7.09 -17.19
CA GLY A 123 -28.83 6.82 -17.09
C GLY A 123 -29.64 8.02 -16.59
N ALA A 124 -29.06 8.88 -15.76
CA ALA A 124 -29.69 10.06 -15.17
C ALA A 124 -29.56 11.32 -16.04
N ALA A 125 -28.60 11.38 -16.97
CA ALA A 125 -28.44 12.48 -17.93
C ALA A 125 -29.69 12.70 -18.81
N VAL A 126 -30.63 11.77 -18.77
CA VAL A 126 -31.94 11.90 -19.43
C VAL A 126 -33.01 12.51 -18.48
N LEU A 127 -32.82 12.55 -17.17
CA LEU A 127 -33.91 12.79 -16.21
C LEU A 127 -33.62 13.66 -14.97
N GLN A 128 -32.41 14.19 -14.73
CA GLN A 128 -32.17 15.04 -13.55
C GLN A 128 -31.28 16.26 -13.80
N PRO A 129 -31.55 17.41 -13.14
CA PRO A 129 -30.76 18.62 -13.27
C PRO A 129 -29.41 18.55 -12.51
N PRO A 130 -28.46 19.46 -12.85
CA PRO A 130 -27.02 19.37 -12.49
C PRO A 130 -26.67 19.61 -10.99
N PHE A 131 -27.63 19.55 -10.07
CA PHE A 131 -27.43 19.93 -8.67
C PHE A 131 -26.70 18.88 -7.83
N GLY A 132 -26.69 17.60 -8.21
CA GLY A 132 -25.99 16.54 -7.47
C GLY A 132 -24.48 16.52 -7.69
N GLU A 133 -24.02 16.91 -8.87
CA GLU A 133 -22.58 16.93 -9.24
C GLU A 133 -21.80 17.97 -8.43
N ALA A 134 -22.39 19.15 -8.19
CA ALA A 134 -21.75 20.23 -7.43
C ALA A 134 -21.59 19.92 -5.92
N GLU A 135 -22.44 19.08 -5.34
CA GLU A 135 -22.32 18.66 -3.96
C GLU A 135 -21.28 17.54 -3.79
N GLU A 136 -21.28 16.57 -4.69
CA GLU A 136 -20.28 15.49 -4.71
C GLU A 136 -18.87 16.04 -4.93
N GLU A 137 -18.70 17.00 -5.84
CA GLU A 137 -17.43 17.68 -6.08
C GLU A 137 -16.96 18.48 -4.85
N ARG A 138 -17.89 19.17 -4.17
CA ARG A 138 -17.58 19.89 -2.91
C ARG A 138 -17.13 18.93 -1.82
N ASN A 139 -17.79 17.80 -1.67
CA ASN A 139 -17.43 16.78 -0.68
C ASN A 139 -16.06 16.17 -0.99
N MET A 140 -15.78 15.82 -2.25
CA MET A 140 -14.47 15.34 -2.69
C MET A 140 -13.38 16.37 -2.46
N ARG A 141 -13.64 17.65 -2.74
CA ARG A 141 -12.70 18.74 -2.51
C ARG A 141 -12.44 18.93 -1.02
N GLY A 142 -13.48 18.87 -0.16
CA GLY A 142 -13.35 18.95 1.29
C GLY A 142 -12.45 17.83 1.82
N HIS A 143 -12.74 16.59 1.44
CA HIS A 143 -11.93 15.44 1.83
C HIS A 143 -10.47 15.53 1.31
N ALA A 144 -10.27 16.01 0.08
CA ALA A 144 -8.94 16.23 -0.46
C ALA A 144 -8.14 17.28 0.34
N LEU A 145 -8.79 18.36 0.79
CA LEU A 145 -8.15 19.40 1.62
C LEU A 145 -7.78 18.86 3.01
N GLU A 146 -8.62 18.05 3.66
CA GLU A 146 -8.30 17.37 4.93
C GLU A 146 -7.08 16.45 4.79
N LEU A 147 -6.98 15.73 3.66
CA LEU A 147 -5.80 14.91 3.39
C LEU A 147 -4.56 15.76 3.15
N LEU A 148 -4.66 16.85 2.38
CA LEU A 148 -3.53 17.76 2.18
C LEU A 148 -3.03 18.39 3.48
N GLU A 149 -3.92 18.69 4.42
CA GLU A 149 -3.55 19.14 5.76
C GLU A 149 -2.79 18.04 6.52
N PHE A 150 -3.30 16.81 6.51
CA PHE A 150 -2.64 15.67 7.17
C PHE A 150 -1.23 15.41 6.61
N PHE A 151 -1.02 15.60 5.31
CA PHE A 151 0.29 15.40 4.65
C PHE A 151 1.17 16.66 4.65
N GLY A 152 0.72 17.79 5.22
CA GLY A 152 1.46 19.06 5.25
C GLY A 152 1.62 19.72 3.88
N LEU A 153 0.66 19.49 2.97
CA LEU A 153 0.70 19.98 1.58
C LEU A 153 -0.32 21.11 1.30
N THR A 154 -0.97 21.67 2.32
CA THR A 154 -2.02 22.68 2.16
C THR A 154 -1.52 23.95 1.45
N ASP A 155 -0.34 24.44 1.80
CA ASP A 155 0.20 25.68 1.25
C ASP A 155 0.63 25.57 -0.21
N VAL A 156 0.90 24.35 -0.66
CA VAL A 156 1.32 24.05 -2.04
C VAL A 156 0.21 23.46 -2.92
N ARG A 157 -1.03 23.46 -2.42
CA ARG A 157 -2.19 22.81 -3.08
C ARG A 157 -2.46 23.25 -4.51
N ASP A 158 -2.11 24.49 -4.86
CA ASP A 158 -2.35 25.09 -6.16
C ASP A 158 -1.11 24.97 -7.09
N LEU A 159 0.03 24.51 -6.58
CA LEU A 159 1.22 24.21 -7.39
C LEU A 159 1.02 22.94 -8.22
N LYS A 160 1.75 22.84 -9.33
CA LYS A 160 1.77 21.59 -10.11
C LYS A 160 2.55 20.51 -9.36
N ALA A 161 2.14 19.27 -9.52
CA ALA A 161 2.83 18.14 -8.91
C ALA A 161 4.30 18.02 -9.34
N SER A 162 4.63 18.45 -10.59
CA SER A 162 6.00 18.50 -11.10
C SER A 162 6.91 19.51 -10.40
N ASP A 163 6.33 20.53 -9.81
CA ASP A 163 7.07 21.67 -9.24
C ASP A 163 7.44 21.45 -7.76
N LEU A 164 6.96 20.33 -7.18
CA LEU A 164 7.24 19.95 -5.81
C LEU A 164 8.64 19.32 -5.66
N PRO A 165 9.32 19.52 -4.52
CA PRO A 165 10.46 18.72 -4.09
C PRO A 165 10.10 17.22 -4.03
N TYR A 166 11.11 16.34 -4.14
CA TYR A 166 10.91 14.90 -4.19
C TYR A 166 10.12 14.34 -2.98
N GLY A 167 10.46 14.79 -1.76
CA GLY A 167 9.75 14.36 -0.53
C GLY A 167 8.28 14.75 -0.56
N ASP A 168 7.93 15.95 -1.06
CA ASP A 168 6.55 16.39 -1.20
C ASP A 168 5.80 15.63 -2.30
N GLN A 169 6.47 15.28 -3.40
CA GLN A 169 5.89 14.41 -4.42
C GLN A 169 5.53 13.03 -3.85
N ARG A 170 6.38 12.48 -2.98
CA ARG A 170 6.11 11.20 -2.31
C ARG A 170 4.93 11.33 -1.33
N ARG A 171 4.88 12.42 -0.55
CA ARG A 171 3.71 12.71 0.32
C ARG A 171 2.43 12.87 -0.49
N LEU A 172 2.48 13.52 -1.65
CA LEU A 172 1.35 13.66 -2.56
C LEU A 172 0.89 12.32 -3.14
N GLU A 173 1.81 11.42 -3.47
CA GLU A 173 1.46 10.07 -3.93
C GLU A 173 0.71 9.28 -2.86
N LEU A 174 1.16 9.36 -1.59
CA LEU A 174 0.48 8.77 -0.44
C LEU A 174 -0.89 9.40 -0.21
N ALA A 175 -1.00 10.73 -0.29
CA ALA A 175 -2.27 11.45 -0.16
C ALA A 175 -3.28 11.00 -1.23
N ARG A 176 -2.85 10.87 -2.48
CA ARG A 176 -3.67 10.35 -3.56
C ARG A 176 -4.12 8.90 -3.33
N ALA A 177 -3.22 8.04 -2.83
CA ALA A 177 -3.56 6.66 -2.50
C ALA A 177 -4.57 6.61 -1.34
N LEU A 178 -4.37 7.43 -0.30
CA LEU A 178 -5.28 7.50 0.84
C LEU A 178 -6.65 8.08 0.48
N ALA A 179 -6.74 8.97 -0.51
CA ALA A 179 -7.99 9.51 -1.02
C ALA A 179 -8.92 8.44 -1.63
N THR A 180 -8.39 7.27 -1.98
CA THR A 180 -9.21 6.11 -2.37
C THR A 180 -9.90 5.45 -1.15
N GLU A 181 -9.67 5.94 0.08
CA GLU A 181 -10.10 5.37 1.37
C GLU A 181 -9.81 3.86 1.46
N PRO A 182 -8.54 3.47 1.36
CA PRO A 182 -8.19 2.06 1.32
C PRO A 182 -8.36 1.43 2.71
N ARG A 183 -8.71 0.14 2.73
CA ARG A 183 -8.64 -0.69 3.93
C ARG A 183 -7.29 -1.40 4.04
N LEU A 184 -6.62 -1.58 2.90
CA LEU A 184 -5.26 -2.11 2.78
C LEU A 184 -4.44 -1.22 1.86
N LEU A 185 -3.36 -0.65 2.38
CA LEU A 185 -2.40 0.16 1.64
C LEU A 185 -1.09 -0.60 1.47
N LEU A 186 -0.65 -0.77 0.24
CA LEU A 186 0.61 -1.41 -0.12
C LEU A 186 1.65 -0.33 -0.41
N LEU A 187 2.70 -0.27 0.40
CA LEU A 187 3.80 0.69 0.28
C LEU A 187 5.04 -0.02 -0.27
N ASP A 188 5.47 0.39 -1.46
CA ASP A 188 6.61 -0.21 -2.18
C ASP A 188 7.80 0.75 -2.13
N GLU A 189 8.74 0.49 -1.21
CA GLU A 189 9.94 1.28 -0.94
C GLU A 189 9.64 2.79 -0.80
N PRO A 190 8.73 3.19 0.13
CA PRO A 190 8.29 4.57 0.22
C PRO A 190 9.39 5.55 0.64
N ALA A 191 10.45 5.11 1.34
CA ALA A 191 11.58 5.94 1.77
C ALA A 191 12.70 6.03 0.73
N ALA A 192 12.60 5.33 -0.41
CA ALA A 192 13.66 5.33 -1.42
C ALA A 192 14.00 6.75 -1.90
N GLY A 193 15.30 7.14 -1.78
CA GLY A 193 15.79 8.44 -2.20
C GLY A 193 15.55 9.61 -1.23
N MET A 194 14.97 9.34 -0.06
CA MET A 194 14.78 10.32 1.01
C MET A 194 16.00 10.47 1.89
N ASN A 195 16.20 11.67 2.43
CA ASN A 195 17.19 11.91 3.47
C ASN A 195 16.67 11.44 4.86
N PRO A 196 17.53 11.33 5.90
CA PRO A 196 17.10 10.81 7.21
C PRO A 196 15.98 11.62 7.88
N HIS A 197 15.89 12.92 7.64
CA HIS A 197 14.82 13.76 8.19
C HIS A 197 13.50 13.48 7.49
N GLU A 198 13.51 13.40 6.17
CA GLU A 198 12.33 13.04 5.37
C GLU A 198 11.83 11.63 5.69
N THR A 199 12.75 10.68 5.94
CA THR A 199 12.39 9.31 6.38
C THR A 199 11.66 9.34 7.72
N GLN A 200 12.14 10.12 8.69
CA GLN A 200 11.49 10.25 9.99
C GLN A 200 10.09 10.88 9.88
N GLU A 201 9.92 11.88 9.01
CA GLU A 201 8.59 12.44 8.73
C GLU A 201 7.66 11.40 8.09
N LEU A 202 8.20 10.59 7.18
CA LEU A 202 7.46 9.50 6.54
C LEU A 202 7.00 8.45 7.56
N ASP A 203 7.84 8.09 8.54
CA ASP A 203 7.49 7.17 9.64
C ASP A 203 6.27 7.66 10.40
N ASN A 204 6.25 8.96 10.74
CA ASN A 204 5.11 9.58 11.43
C ASN A 204 3.85 9.55 10.55
N ILE A 205 3.98 9.80 9.25
CA ILE A 205 2.87 9.75 8.30
C ILE A 205 2.32 8.32 8.19
N ILE A 206 3.18 7.30 8.01
CA ILE A 206 2.75 5.89 7.90
C ILE A 206 2.04 5.44 9.18
N THR A 207 2.60 5.80 10.34
CA THR A 207 1.98 5.53 11.64
C THR A 207 0.62 6.22 11.75
N GLY A 208 0.52 7.50 11.37
CA GLY A 208 -0.74 8.23 11.36
C GLY A 208 -1.78 7.67 10.40
N ILE A 209 -1.38 7.06 9.28
CA ILE A 209 -2.27 6.34 8.36
C ILE A 209 -2.82 5.08 9.04
N ARG A 210 -1.96 4.29 9.73
CA ARG A 210 -2.38 3.12 10.53
C ARG A 210 -3.39 3.53 11.61
N ASP A 211 -3.12 4.60 12.32
CA ASP A 211 -3.96 5.07 13.44
C ASP A 211 -5.35 5.55 12.96
N ARG A 212 -5.50 5.84 11.68
CA ARG A 212 -6.79 6.05 11.00
C ARG A 212 -7.51 4.73 10.66
N GLY A 213 -6.96 3.57 11.04
CA GLY A 213 -7.55 2.24 10.86
C GLY A 213 -7.18 1.56 9.53
N VAL A 214 -6.27 2.12 8.76
CA VAL A 214 -5.79 1.52 7.51
C VAL A 214 -4.77 0.43 7.83
N THR A 215 -4.94 -0.76 7.27
CA THR A 215 -3.94 -1.83 7.32
C THR A 215 -2.85 -1.53 6.29
N ILE A 216 -1.59 -1.75 6.65
CA ILE A 216 -0.46 -1.43 5.77
C ILE A 216 0.41 -2.67 5.56
N ILE A 217 0.76 -2.95 4.29
CA ILE A 217 1.88 -3.85 3.98
C ILE A 217 3.00 -2.98 3.43
N LEU A 218 4.17 -3.06 4.07
CA LEU A 218 5.34 -2.25 3.77
C LEU A 218 6.45 -3.13 3.20
N VAL A 219 6.94 -2.83 2.00
CA VAL A 219 8.20 -3.35 1.47
C VAL A 219 9.24 -2.25 1.60
N GLU A 220 10.33 -2.52 2.32
CA GLU A 220 11.40 -1.56 2.56
C GLU A 220 12.76 -2.26 2.73
N HIS A 221 13.82 -1.49 2.49
CA HIS A 221 15.21 -1.92 2.71
C HIS A 221 15.87 -1.20 3.89
N ASP A 222 15.34 -0.05 4.33
CA ASP A 222 15.80 0.59 5.58
C ASP A 222 15.26 -0.18 6.79
N MET A 223 16.16 -0.99 7.39
CA MET A 223 15.81 -1.80 8.55
C MET A 223 15.43 -0.96 9.76
N ARG A 224 15.92 0.28 9.90
CA ARG A 224 15.55 1.15 11.02
C ARG A 224 14.08 1.52 10.93
N LEU A 225 13.62 1.90 9.74
CA LEU A 225 12.21 2.18 9.47
C LEU A 225 11.37 0.91 9.72
N VAL A 226 11.74 -0.22 9.11
CA VAL A 226 11.01 -1.48 9.25
C VAL A 226 10.86 -1.88 10.72
N MET A 227 11.96 -1.90 11.48
CA MET A 227 11.97 -2.30 12.90
C MET A 227 11.25 -1.29 13.80
N GLY A 228 11.22 0.00 13.39
CA GLY A 228 10.65 1.09 14.19
C GLY A 228 9.12 1.15 14.16
N ILE A 229 8.50 0.81 13.03
CA ILE A 229 7.06 1.03 12.85
C ILE A 229 6.23 -0.24 12.62
N SER A 230 6.87 -1.38 12.33
CA SER A 230 6.12 -2.61 11.99
C SER A 230 5.64 -3.35 13.24
N ASP A 231 4.41 -3.83 13.20
CA ASP A 231 3.86 -4.72 14.23
C ASP A 231 4.32 -6.18 14.00
N ARG A 232 4.51 -6.57 12.74
CA ARG A 232 4.94 -7.91 12.32
C ARG A 232 5.76 -7.84 11.04
N ILE A 233 6.69 -8.77 10.88
CA ILE A 233 7.59 -8.85 9.72
C ILE A 233 7.55 -10.26 9.17
N THR A 234 7.30 -10.39 7.87
CA THR A 234 7.51 -11.62 7.10
C THR A 234 8.77 -11.48 6.26
N VAL A 235 9.64 -12.47 6.31
CA VAL A 235 10.90 -12.51 5.54
C VAL A 235 10.78 -13.51 4.42
N LEU A 236 11.00 -13.04 3.19
CA LEU A 236 11.08 -13.87 1.99
C LEU A 236 12.53 -14.11 1.57
N ASN A 237 12.81 -15.33 1.12
CA ASN A 237 14.04 -15.65 0.41
C ASN A 237 13.71 -16.65 -0.72
N PHE A 238 14.15 -16.37 -1.95
CA PHE A 238 13.88 -17.20 -3.13
C PHE A 238 12.40 -17.64 -3.25
N GLY A 239 11.46 -16.73 -3.05
CA GLY A 239 10.02 -16.97 -3.17
C GLY A 239 9.39 -17.74 -2.00
N THR A 240 10.14 -18.12 -0.98
CA THR A 240 9.63 -18.82 0.20
C THR A 240 9.73 -17.97 1.45
N ARG A 241 8.80 -18.17 2.41
CA ARG A 241 8.86 -17.53 3.71
C ARG A 241 9.87 -18.24 4.60
N ILE A 242 10.94 -17.57 5.00
CA ILE A 242 11.97 -18.11 5.90
C ILE A 242 11.74 -17.76 7.36
N ALA A 243 11.07 -16.62 7.63
CA ALA A 243 10.72 -16.21 8.99
C ALA A 243 9.43 -15.37 8.99
N ASP A 244 8.75 -15.33 10.13
CA ASP A 244 7.56 -14.50 10.36
C ASP A 244 7.42 -14.29 11.88
N GLY A 245 7.43 -13.03 12.33
CA GLY A 245 7.42 -12.72 13.76
C GLY A 245 7.42 -11.22 14.04
N GLU A 246 7.56 -10.88 15.32
CA GLU A 246 7.75 -9.50 15.76
C GLU A 246 9.15 -9.00 15.38
N PRO A 247 9.36 -7.68 15.26
CA PRO A 247 10.65 -7.11 14.83
C PRO A 247 11.84 -7.64 15.63
N GLN A 248 11.69 -7.77 16.95
CA GLN A 248 12.76 -8.25 17.84
C GLN A 248 13.12 -9.73 17.61
N GLU A 249 12.15 -10.56 17.23
CA GLU A 249 12.36 -11.96 16.89
C GLU A 249 13.10 -12.07 15.56
N ILE A 250 12.65 -11.33 14.55
CA ILE A 250 13.23 -11.31 13.21
C ILE A 250 14.69 -10.84 13.21
N GLN A 251 15.01 -9.81 13.99
CA GLN A 251 16.37 -9.30 14.12
C GLN A 251 17.38 -10.35 14.64
N ARG A 252 16.91 -11.34 15.39
CA ARG A 252 17.74 -12.38 16.01
C ARG A 252 17.66 -13.73 15.32
N ASP A 253 16.83 -13.87 14.28
CA ASP A 253 16.67 -15.14 13.58
C ASP A 253 17.91 -15.45 12.70
N PRO A 254 18.66 -16.55 12.98
CA PRO A 254 19.86 -16.89 12.23
C PRO A 254 19.59 -17.05 10.71
N ARG A 255 18.41 -17.54 10.32
CA ARG A 255 18.03 -17.73 8.91
C ARG A 255 17.89 -16.40 8.19
N VAL A 256 17.42 -15.37 8.92
CA VAL A 256 17.31 -14.01 8.37
C VAL A 256 18.70 -13.41 8.22
N ILE A 257 19.54 -13.52 9.25
CA ILE A 257 20.93 -13.03 9.21
C ILE A 257 21.70 -13.68 8.03
N GLU A 258 21.60 -15.00 7.89
CA GLU A 258 22.26 -15.73 6.80
C GLU A 258 21.77 -15.28 5.41
N ALA A 259 20.46 -15.07 5.24
CA ALA A 259 19.87 -14.63 3.97
C ALA A 259 20.38 -13.25 3.53
N TYR A 260 20.69 -12.36 4.47
CA TYR A 260 21.22 -11.02 4.19
C TYR A 260 22.76 -10.99 4.11
N LEU A 261 23.49 -11.85 4.84
CA LEU A 261 24.95 -11.93 4.76
C LEU A 261 25.45 -12.60 3.47
N GLY A 262 24.62 -13.37 2.78
CA GLY A 262 24.94 -13.96 1.47
C GLY A 262 24.91 -12.98 0.30
N GLU A 263 24.32 -11.80 0.48
CA GLU A 263 24.46 -10.65 -0.42
C GLU A 263 25.48 -9.71 0.24
N ASP A 264 26.57 -9.29 -0.45
CA ASP A 264 27.58 -8.33 0.02
C ASP A 264 26.92 -7.04 0.59
N VAL A 265 26.38 -7.12 1.79
CA VAL A 265 25.87 -5.98 2.54
C VAL A 265 27.04 -5.45 3.34
N GLN A 266 27.69 -4.40 2.82
CA GLN A 266 28.51 -3.54 3.67
C GLN A 266 27.61 -2.99 4.78
N LEU A 267 27.87 -3.48 6.01
CA LEU A 267 27.28 -3.01 7.26
C LEU A 267 27.68 -1.56 7.55
#